data_1911dd695d40889e7c0ace993f12a312
#
_entry.id   1911dd695d40889e7c0ace993f12a312
#
_cell.length_a   1.000
_cell.length_b   1.000
_cell.length_c   1.000
_cell.angle_alpha   90.00
_cell.angle_beta   90.00
_cell.angle_gamma   90.00
#
_symmetry.space_group_name_H-M   'P 1'
#
loop_
_entity.id
_entity.type
_entity.pdbx_description
1 polymer ?
#
loop_
_entity_poly.entity_id
_entity_poly.type
_entity_poly.pdbx_seq_one_letter_code
_entity_poly.pdbx_strand_id
1 'polypeptide(L)'
;MQKALVEMNLKLTLVVSDIVGKTGMAILKAILAGQRDPRELAKLRDERCKHTAEEIAQALVGNYREEHLLALKQAVELYEFYHSKIAECDPAIDAYLRRLPNRAGDKPLEPRPAKRKNKDNELRFDARKRLYEMLGVDLTAIDGISVSVALTIASELGHDVSAFRNEKAFSSWLGLAPNHKITGGKIKSRKTRPGANRIATALRMAAASLLRTPTALGALGRRMRSRVGSPKAITAIAHKLAKIVYRMLKYGEDYVRQGAEDYEAQYRERRLEALRRTATALGYRLEPQAAP
;
A
#
# COMPACT_ATOMS: atom_id res chain seq x y z
N MET A 1 8.19 -13.15 -19.64
CA MET A 1 7.39 -12.53 -20.72
C MET A 1 8.08 -11.33 -21.34
N GLN A 2 8.32 -10.21 -20.61
CA GLN A 2 8.89 -8.98 -21.21
C GLN A 2 10.18 -9.20 -21.99
N LYS A 3 11.13 -9.97 -21.44
CA LYS A 3 12.39 -10.29 -22.13
C LYS A 3 12.16 -10.97 -23.47
N ALA A 4 11.29 -11.98 -23.51
CA ALA A 4 10.95 -12.69 -24.75
C ALA A 4 10.32 -11.76 -25.81
N LEU A 5 9.44 -10.84 -25.38
CA LEU A 5 8.88 -9.83 -26.27
C LEU A 5 9.95 -8.89 -26.86
N VAL A 6 10.89 -8.44 -26.04
CA VAL A 6 12.00 -7.57 -26.50
C VAL A 6 12.88 -8.32 -27.52
N GLU A 7 13.21 -9.58 -27.28
CA GLU A 7 14.02 -10.40 -28.18
C GLU A 7 13.31 -10.68 -29.51
N MET A 8 11.98 -10.69 -29.52
CA MET A 8 11.15 -10.73 -30.74
C MET A 8 10.94 -9.33 -31.38
N ASN A 9 11.54 -8.27 -30.82
CA ASN A 9 11.30 -6.87 -31.19
C ASN A 9 9.81 -6.45 -31.08
N LEU A 10 9.04 -7.11 -30.21
CA LEU A 10 7.65 -6.74 -29.94
C LEU A 10 7.59 -5.67 -28.84
N LYS A 11 7.09 -4.49 -29.20
CA LYS A 11 7.06 -3.31 -28.31
C LYS A 11 5.75 -3.21 -27.53
N LEU A 12 5.08 -4.34 -27.26
CA LEU A 12 3.78 -4.40 -26.58
C LEU A 12 3.80 -3.66 -25.22
N THR A 13 4.91 -3.71 -24.51
CA THR A 13 5.09 -3.03 -23.21
C THR A 13 5.02 -1.49 -23.29
N LEU A 14 5.16 -0.90 -24.47
CA LEU A 14 5.07 0.55 -24.66
C LEU A 14 3.63 1.02 -24.92
N VAL A 15 2.78 0.13 -25.44
CA VAL A 15 1.41 0.46 -25.87
C VAL A 15 0.32 -0.13 -24.97
N VAL A 16 0.66 -1.04 -24.05
CA VAL A 16 -0.24 -1.51 -23.00
C VAL A 16 0.32 -1.12 -21.65
N SER A 17 -0.55 -0.69 -20.74
CA SER A 17 -0.14 -0.30 -19.39
C SER A 17 0.38 -1.50 -18.55
N ASP A 18 -0.10 -2.69 -18.85
CA ASP A 18 0.29 -3.94 -18.21
C ASP A 18 0.14 -5.10 -19.19
N ILE A 19 1.23 -5.84 -19.43
CA ILE A 19 1.23 -7.02 -20.33
C ILE A 19 0.45 -8.20 -19.75
N VAL A 20 0.28 -8.27 -18.43
CA VAL A 20 -0.52 -9.29 -17.75
C VAL A 20 -1.98 -8.85 -17.56
N GLY A 21 -2.32 -7.62 -17.95
CA GLY A 21 -3.69 -7.13 -17.98
C GLY A 21 -4.52 -7.76 -19.10
N LYS A 22 -5.82 -7.45 -19.14
CA LYS A 22 -6.79 -8.05 -20.06
C LYS A 22 -6.32 -8.04 -21.53
N THR A 23 -5.93 -6.88 -22.06
CA THR A 23 -5.43 -6.72 -23.44
C THR A 23 -4.10 -7.45 -23.65
N GLY A 24 -3.14 -7.27 -22.74
CA GLY A 24 -1.82 -7.89 -22.87
C GLY A 24 -1.91 -9.41 -22.90
N MET A 25 -2.61 -10.03 -21.94
CA MET A 25 -2.78 -11.48 -21.88
C MET A 25 -3.56 -12.03 -23.06
N ALA A 26 -4.58 -11.33 -23.58
CA ALA A 26 -5.32 -11.74 -24.76
C ALA A 26 -4.39 -11.80 -25.99
N ILE A 27 -3.57 -10.76 -26.19
CA ILE A 27 -2.59 -10.72 -27.29
C ILE A 27 -1.51 -11.81 -27.10
N LEU A 28 -0.95 -11.98 -25.90
CA LEU A 28 0.07 -13.02 -25.66
C LEU A 28 -0.46 -14.42 -25.93
N LYS A 29 -1.68 -14.74 -25.51
CA LYS A 29 -2.33 -16.03 -25.79
C LYS A 29 -2.59 -16.23 -27.28
N ALA A 30 -3.03 -15.21 -28.00
CA ALA A 30 -3.23 -15.28 -29.43
C ALA A 30 -1.90 -15.51 -30.20
N ILE A 31 -0.80 -14.85 -29.76
CA ILE A 31 0.54 -15.08 -30.29
C ILE A 31 0.95 -16.54 -30.05
N LEU A 32 0.75 -17.09 -28.88
CA LEU A 32 1.07 -18.48 -28.54
C LEU A 32 0.16 -19.50 -29.32
N ALA A 33 -1.06 -19.10 -29.66
CA ALA A 33 -1.97 -19.86 -30.51
C ALA A 33 -1.64 -19.80 -31.99
N GLY A 34 -0.58 -19.07 -32.36
CA GLY A 34 -0.11 -19.02 -33.76
C GLY A 34 -0.52 -17.79 -34.56
N GLN A 35 -1.28 -16.83 -33.95
CA GLN A 35 -1.61 -15.60 -34.64
C GLN A 35 -0.38 -14.70 -34.77
N ARG A 36 -0.15 -14.17 -36.00
CA ARG A 36 1.02 -13.33 -36.33
C ARG A 36 0.63 -12.04 -37.02
N ASP A 37 -0.62 -11.91 -37.50
CA ASP A 37 -1.08 -10.67 -38.11
C ASP A 37 -1.23 -9.58 -37.00
N PRO A 38 -0.43 -8.48 -37.06
CA PRO A 38 -0.50 -7.43 -36.07
C PRO A 38 -1.88 -6.75 -36.00
N ARG A 39 -2.62 -6.67 -37.11
CA ARG A 39 -3.95 -6.05 -37.14
C ARG A 39 -4.97 -6.93 -36.42
N GLU A 40 -4.93 -8.25 -36.64
CA GLU A 40 -5.81 -9.18 -35.91
C GLU A 40 -5.49 -9.20 -34.41
N LEU A 41 -4.21 -9.21 -34.04
CA LEU A 41 -3.79 -9.10 -32.64
C LEU A 41 -4.26 -7.81 -31.99
N ALA A 42 -4.22 -6.69 -32.71
CA ALA A 42 -4.64 -5.38 -32.20
C ALA A 42 -6.16 -5.29 -31.94
N LYS A 43 -6.99 -6.09 -32.62
CA LYS A 43 -8.44 -6.19 -32.35
C LYS A 43 -8.78 -6.71 -30.95
N LEU A 44 -7.84 -7.39 -30.29
CA LEU A 44 -7.98 -7.91 -28.92
C LEU A 44 -7.85 -6.82 -27.84
N ARG A 45 -7.66 -5.55 -28.25
CA ARG A 45 -7.57 -4.44 -27.31
C ARG A 45 -8.89 -4.22 -26.55
N ASP A 46 -8.80 -3.90 -25.26
CA ASP A 46 -9.93 -3.42 -24.47
C ASP A 46 -10.22 -1.96 -24.84
N GLU A 47 -11.50 -1.54 -24.86
CA GLU A 47 -11.92 -0.17 -25.19
C GLU A 47 -11.26 0.91 -24.31
N ARG A 48 -10.90 0.55 -23.08
CA ARG A 48 -10.20 1.44 -22.12
C ARG A 48 -8.71 1.59 -22.39
N CYS A 49 -8.18 0.92 -23.43
CA CYS A 49 -6.78 1.05 -23.80
C CYS A 49 -6.53 2.46 -24.36
N LYS A 50 -5.50 3.14 -23.89
CA LYS A 50 -5.18 4.52 -24.31
C LYS A 50 -4.69 4.60 -25.76
N HIS A 51 -3.93 3.58 -26.20
CA HIS A 51 -3.38 3.54 -27.54
C HIS A 51 -4.40 2.99 -28.54
N THR A 52 -4.32 3.46 -29.77
CA THR A 52 -5.19 3.04 -30.89
C THR A 52 -4.86 1.61 -31.33
N ALA A 53 -5.75 1.01 -32.12
CA ALA A 53 -5.47 -0.31 -32.70
C ALA A 53 -4.27 -0.27 -33.66
N GLU A 54 -4.10 0.83 -34.40
CA GLU A 54 -2.98 1.06 -35.32
C GLU A 54 -1.64 1.12 -34.58
N GLU A 55 -1.58 1.86 -33.46
CA GLU A 55 -0.37 1.95 -32.63
C GLU A 55 -0.01 0.58 -32.04
N ILE A 56 -1.00 -0.16 -31.59
CA ILE A 56 -0.80 -1.53 -31.08
C ILE A 56 -0.34 -2.45 -32.19
N ALA A 57 -0.94 -2.38 -33.39
CA ALA A 57 -0.52 -3.17 -34.53
C ALA A 57 0.94 -2.89 -34.93
N GLN A 58 1.34 -1.63 -34.97
CA GLN A 58 2.74 -1.24 -35.24
C GLN A 58 3.71 -1.79 -34.19
N ALA A 59 3.31 -1.79 -32.91
CA ALA A 59 4.11 -2.33 -31.82
C ALA A 59 4.24 -3.86 -31.85
N LEU A 60 3.39 -4.56 -32.59
CA LEU A 60 3.38 -6.00 -32.76
C LEU A 60 4.08 -6.49 -34.03
N VAL A 61 4.66 -5.59 -34.82
CA VAL A 61 5.53 -5.97 -35.94
C VAL A 61 6.90 -6.37 -35.39
N GLY A 62 7.25 -7.65 -35.54
CA GLY A 62 8.50 -8.19 -35.01
C GLY A 62 8.85 -9.54 -35.59
N ASN A 63 9.84 -10.20 -34.97
CA ASN A 63 10.37 -11.51 -35.39
C ASN A 63 9.94 -12.58 -34.37
N TYR A 64 9.02 -13.43 -34.79
CA TYR A 64 8.43 -14.50 -33.97
C TYR A 64 9.26 -15.82 -34.05
N ARG A 65 10.54 -15.76 -33.62
CA ARG A 65 11.41 -16.94 -33.63
C ARG A 65 10.97 -17.98 -32.61
N GLU A 66 11.10 -19.23 -32.94
CA GLU A 66 10.58 -20.35 -32.12
C GLU A 66 11.16 -20.42 -30.74
N GLU A 67 12.47 -20.12 -30.55
CA GLU A 67 13.13 -20.11 -29.25
C GLU A 67 12.55 -19.03 -28.32
N HIS A 68 12.17 -17.88 -28.86
CA HIS A 68 11.57 -16.79 -28.06
C HIS A 68 10.09 -17.05 -27.77
N LEU A 69 9.39 -17.72 -28.71
CA LEU A 69 8.02 -18.18 -28.47
C LEU A 69 7.97 -19.26 -27.41
N LEU A 70 8.93 -20.19 -27.39
CA LEU A 70 9.06 -21.19 -26.31
C LEU A 70 9.27 -20.52 -24.96
N ALA A 71 10.20 -19.56 -24.88
CA ALA A 71 10.46 -18.80 -23.66
C ALA A 71 9.22 -17.99 -23.20
N LEU A 72 8.47 -17.41 -24.15
CA LEU A 72 7.22 -16.72 -23.86
C LEU A 72 6.16 -17.67 -23.31
N LYS A 73 5.98 -18.83 -23.94
CA LYS A 73 5.04 -19.88 -23.53
C LYS A 73 5.30 -20.31 -22.09
N GLN A 74 6.54 -20.70 -21.79
CA GLN A 74 6.93 -21.09 -20.42
C GLN A 74 6.66 -19.99 -19.40
N ALA A 75 6.95 -18.73 -19.75
CA ALA A 75 6.73 -17.61 -18.87
C ALA A 75 5.23 -17.31 -18.61
N VAL A 76 4.35 -17.56 -19.59
CA VAL A 76 2.89 -17.44 -19.44
C VAL A 76 2.35 -18.59 -18.61
N GLU A 77 2.76 -19.83 -18.87
CA GLU A 77 2.35 -21.03 -18.12
C GLU A 77 2.74 -20.91 -16.63
N LEU A 78 3.97 -20.47 -16.33
CA LEU A 78 4.41 -20.21 -14.94
C LEU A 78 3.59 -19.12 -14.28
N TYR A 79 3.27 -18.04 -14.99
CA TYR A 79 2.42 -16.98 -14.46
C TYR A 79 1.04 -17.50 -14.08
N GLU A 80 0.39 -18.24 -14.98
CA GLU A 80 -0.94 -18.82 -14.74
C GLU A 80 -0.90 -19.87 -13.61
N PHE A 81 0.16 -20.70 -13.56
CA PHE A 81 0.36 -21.65 -12.47
C PHE A 81 0.46 -20.96 -11.10
N TYR A 82 1.29 -19.92 -10.98
CA TYR A 82 1.40 -19.20 -9.71
C TYR A 82 0.11 -18.47 -9.34
N HIS A 83 -0.61 -17.92 -10.31
CA HIS A 83 -1.93 -17.33 -10.07
C HIS A 83 -2.95 -18.35 -9.54
N SER A 84 -2.95 -19.57 -10.09
CA SER A 84 -3.78 -20.68 -9.58
C SER A 84 -3.41 -21.00 -8.13
N LYS A 85 -2.10 -21.13 -7.83
CA LYS A 85 -1.63 -21.45 -6.48
C LYS A 85 -1.95 -20.35 -5.47
N ILE A 86 -1.85 -19.09 -5.85
CA ILE A 86 -2.28 -17.97 -5.01
C ILE A 86 -3.80 -18.06 -4.74
N ALA A 87 -4.60 -18.36 -5.78
CA ALA A 87 -6.05 -18.52 -5.63
C ALA A 87 -6.44 -19.69 -4.72
N GLU A 88 -5.64 -20.76 -4.67
CA GLU A 88 -5.82 -21.89 -3.75
C GLU A 88 -5.49 -21.51 -2.29
N CYS A 89 -4.60 -20.53 -2.06
CA CYS A 89 -4.26 -20.07 -0.72
C CYS A 89 -5.42 -19.28 -0.07
N ASP A 90 -6.22 -18.55 -0.85
CA ASP A 90 -7.28 -17.69 -0.32
C ASP A 90 -8.31 -18.44 0.54
N PRO A 91 -8.92 -19.57 0.07
CA PRO A 91 -9.84 -20.33 0.91
C PRO A 91 -9.17 -20.98 2.13
N ALA A 92 -7.90 -21.36 2.03
CA ALA A 92 -7.15 -21.91 3.15
C ALA A 92 -6.93 -20.83 4.24
N ILE A 93 -6.59 -19.62 3.85
CA ILE A 93 -6.43 -18.48 4.75
C ILE A 93 -7.77 -18.11 5.39
N ASP A 94 -8.87 -18.02 4.62
CA ASP A 94 -10.22 -17.74 5.16
C ASP A 94 -10.64 -18.82 6.16
N ALA A 95 -10.45 -20.11 5.83
CA ALA A 95 -10.78 -21.20 6.71
C ALA A 95 -9.96 -21.18 8.01
N TYR A 96 -8.67 -20.82 7.94
CA TYR A 96 -7.83 -20.64 9.12
C TYR A 96 -8.32 -19.49 9.99
N LEU A 97 -8.57 -18.32 9.40
CA LEU A 97 -9.04 -17.14 10.16
C LEU A 97 -10.40 -17.38 10.83
N ARG A 98 -11.30 -18.17 10.22
CA ARG A 98 -12.59 -18.57 10.83
C ARG A 98 -12.46 -19.42 12.09
N ARG A 99 -11.37 -20.14 12.25
CA ARG A 99 -11.12 -20.98 13.44
C ARG A 99 -10.62 -20.17 14.64
N LEU A 100 -10.16 -18.95 14.39
CA LEU A 100 -9.66 -18.08 15.46
C LEU A 100 -10.83 -17.51 16.28
N PRO A 101 -10.64 -17.25 17.58
CA PRO A 101 -11.66 -16.67 18.43
C PRO A 101 -12.15 -15.32 17.90
N ASN A 102 -13.46 -15.11 17.87
CA ASN A 102 -14.04 -13.81 17.57
C ASN A 102 -13.86 -12.88 18.79
N ARG A 103 -13.01 -11.87 18.65
CA ARG A 103 -12.70 -10.86 19.67
C ARG A 103 -13.50 -9.56 19.49
N ALA A 104 -14.14 -9.38 18.35
CA ALA A 104 -15.01 -8.25 18.11
C ALA A 104 -16.35 -8.37 18.87
N GLY A 105 -16.73 -9.60 19.29
CA GLY A 105 -18.02 -9.87 19.90
C GLY A 105 -19.15 -9.52 18.94
N ASP A 106 -20.17 -8.82 19.47
CA ASP A 106 -21.35 -8.38 18.71
C ASP A 106 -21.19 -6.98 18.08
N LYS A 107 -20.00 -6.37 18.21
CA LYS A 107 -19.75 -5.04 17.63
C LYS A 107 -19.76 -5.12 16.10
N PRO A 108 -20.64 -4.35 15.42
CA PRO A 108 -20.69 -4.36 13.97
C PRO A 108 -19.44 -3.69 13.39
N LEU A 109 -18.92 -4.26 12.30
CA LEU A 109 -17.87 -3.63 11.52
C LEU A 109 -18.48 -2.45 10.73
N GLU A 110 -17.93 -1.25 10.88
CA GLU A 110 -18.40 -0.07 10.16
C GLU A 110 -18.39 -0.30 8.63
N PRO A 111 -19.51 -0.06 7.93
CA PRO A 111 -19.56 -0.25 6.49
C PRO A 111 -18.63 0.73 5.79
N ARG A 112 -18.00 0.27 4.71
CA ARG A 112 -17.20 1.12 3.83
C ARG A 112 -17.81 1.18 2.45
N PRO A 113 -17.64 2.30 1.71
CA PRO A 113 -18.06 2.36 0.33
C PRO A 113 -17.49 1.16 -0.44
N ALA A 114 -18.35 0.50 -1.23
CA ALA A 114 -17.93 -0.62 -2.05
C ALA A 114 -16.78 -0.17 -2.96
N LYS A 115 -15.66 -0.86 -2.89
CA LYS A 115 -14.56 -0.64 -3.83
C LYS A 115 -15.02 -1.04 -5.23
N ARG A 116 -14.56 -0.30 -6.23
CA ARG A 116 -14.57 -0.79 -7.61
C ARG A 116 -13.85 -2.15 -7.65
N LYS A 117 -14.37 -3.07 -8.49
CA LYS A 117 -13.93 -4.47 -8.71
C LYS A 117 -12.58 -4.84 -8.08
N ASN A 118 -12.52 -5.98 -7.41
CA ASN A 118 -11.29 -6.55 -6.88
C ASN A 118 -10.20 -6.58 -7.96
N LYS A 119 -9.01 -6.14 -7.61
CA LYS A 119 -7.83 -6.29 -8.47
C LYS A 119 -7.38 -7.75 -8.43
N ASP A 120 -6.72 -8.19 -9.49
CA ASP A 120 -6.28 -9.59 -9.64
C ASP A 120 -5.43 -10.11 -8.47
N ASN A 121 -4.76 -9.20 -7.73
CA ASN A 121 -3.93 -9.52 -6.56
C ASN A 121 -4.63 -9.23 -5.21
N GLU A 122 -5.93 -8.94 -5.20
CA GLU A 122 -6.70 -8.80 -3.95
C GLU A 122 -7.24 -10.17 -3.52
N LEU A 123 -7.30 -10.38 -2.19
CA LEU A 123 -7.88 -11.59 -1.60
C LEU A 123 -9.33 -11.78 -2.05
N ARG A 124 -9.70 -13.02 -2.39
CA ARG A 124 -11.02 -13.38 -2.94
C ARG A 124 -12.08 -13.65 -1.88
N PHE A 125 -11.82 -13.25 -0.63
CA PHE A 125 -12.74 -13.35 0.50
C PHE A 125 -12.76 -12.04 1.29
N ASP A 126 -13.73 -11.86 2.18
CA ASP A 126 -13.82 -10.68 3.05
C ASP A 126 -12.78 -10.74 4.18
N ALA A 127 -11.52 -10.53 3.80
CA ALA A 127 -10.41 -10.55 4.75
C ALA A 127 -10.49 -9.42 5.78
N ARG A 128 -11.13 -8.27 5.46
CA ARG A 128 -11.33 -7.18 6.43
C ARG A 128 -12.18 -7.64 7.59
N LYS A 129 -13.32 -8.30 7.29
CA LYS A 129 -14.21 -8.86 8.31
C LYS A 129 -13.50 -9.90 9.17
N ARG A 130 -12.76 -10.83 8.54
CA ARG A 130 -12.00 -11.87 9.26
C ARG A 130 -10.94 -11.29 10.19
N LEU A 131 -10.21 -10.28 9.72
CA LEU A 131 -9.22 -9.61 10.54
C LEU A 131 -9.84 -8.84 11.69
N TYR A 132 -10.99 -8.20 11.48
CA TYR A 132 -11.74 -7.54 12.52
C TYR A 132 -12.21 -8.54 13.60
N GLU A 133 -12.81 -9.67 13.19
CA GLU A 133 -13.20 -10.74 14.10
C GLU A 133 -12.01 -11.25 14.93
N MET A 134 -10.85 -11.48 14.30
CA MET A 134 -9.64 -11.97 14.96
C MET A 134 -9.02 -10.96 15.92
N LEU A 135 -8.94 -9.68 15.51
CA LEU A 135 -8.20 -8.66 16.24
C LEU A 135 -9.07 -7.89 17.25
N GLY A 136 -10.38 -7.87 17.07
CA GLY A 136 -11.33 -7.07 17.84
C GLY A 136 -11.35 -5.59 17.46
N VAL A 137 -10.54 -5.18 16.48
CA VAL A 137 -10.42 -3.81 15.97
C VAL A 137 -10.21 -3.79 14.46
N ASP A 138 -10.70 -2.75 13.77
CA ASP A 138 -10.47 -2.57 12.33
C ASP A 138 -9.18 -1.77 12.05
N LEU A 139 -8.05 -2.46 11.92
CA LEU A 139 -6.78 -1.81 11.58
C LEU A 139 -6.86 -1.01 10.27
N THR A 140 -7.80 -1.35 9.39
CA THR A 140 -7.96 -0.62 8.13
C THR A 140 -8.63 0.75 8.33
N ALA A 141 -9.14 1.07 9.52
CA ALA A 141 -9.60 2.41 9.88
C ALA A 141 -8.44 3.41 9.99
N ILE A 142 -7.22 2.92 10.17
CA ILE A 142 -6.01 3.76 10.17
C ILE A 142 -5.69 4.16 8.72
N ASP A 143 -5.56 5.46 8.47
CA ASP A 143 -5.13 5.98 7.17
C ASP A 143 -3.87 5.29 6.67
N GLY A 144 -3.92 4.82 5.41
CA GLY A 144 -2.80 4.13 4.76
C GLY A 144 -2.68 2.64 5.05
N ILE A 145 -3.43 2.09 6.01
CA ILE A 145 -3.46 0.65 6.27
C ILE A 145 -4.50 -0.01 5.35
N SER A 146 -4.03 -0.75 4.36
CA SER A 146 -4.88 -1.60 3.51
C SER A 146 -5.15 -2.96 4.18
N VAL A 147 -6.11 -3.72 3.63
CA VAL A 147 -6.40 -5.08 4.11
C VAL A 147 -5.15 -5.98 4.04
N SER A 148 -4.33 -5.86 2.99
CA SER A 148 -3.09 -6.62 2.86
C SER A 148 -2.03 -6.22 3.91
N VAL A 149 -1.93 -4.93 4.24
CA VAL A 149 -1.05 -4.47 5.33
C VAL A 149 -1.56 -4.97 6.68
N ALA A 150 -2.86 -4.90 6.93
CA ALA A 150 -3.48 -5.43 8.14
C ALA A 150 -3.27 -6.95 8.28
N LEU A 151 -3.41 -7.70 7.19
CA LEU A 151 -3.10 -9.13 7.16
C LEU A 151 -1.63 -9.42 7.47
N THR A 152 -0.70 -8.65 6.91
CA THR A 152 0.73 -8.77 7.23
C THR A 152 1.00 -8.51 8.71
N ILE A 153 0.36 -7.49 9.30
CA ILE A 153 0.49 -7.19 10.73
C ILE A 153 -0.07 -8.35 11.55
N ALA A 154 -1.27 -8.82 11.23
CA ALA A 154 -1.93 -9.92 11.94
C ALA A 154 -1.16 -11.24 11.85
N SER A 155 -0.58 -11.57 10.68
CA SER A 155 0.18 -12.80 10.47
C SER A 155 1.51 -12.85 11.24
N GLU A 156 2.17 -11.70 11.45
CA GLU A 156 3.47 -11.62 12.13
C GLU A 156 3.34 -11.36 13.64
N LEU A 157 2.30 -10.66 14.06
CA LEU A 157 2.13 -10.18 15.43
C LEU A 157 1.02 -10.94 16.19
N GLY A 158 0.03 -11.46 15.46
CA GLY A 158 -1.20 -11.93 16.08
C GLY A 158 -2.05 -10.76 16.60
N HIS A 159 -2.87 -11.06 17.61
CA HIS A 159 -3.74 -10.07 18.26
C HIS A 159 -3.14 -9.48 19.53
N ASP A 160 -2.15 -10.14 20.12
CA ASP A 160 -1.61 -9.79 21.43
C ASP A 160 -0.30 -8.99 21.31
N VAL A 161 -0.34 -7.79 21.85
CA VAL A 161 0.82 -6.88 21.92
C VAL A 161 1.37 -6.76 23.34
N SER A 162 0.93 -7.60 24.28
CA SER A 162 1.35 -7.57 25.70
C SER A 162 2.85 -7.84 25.91
N ALA A 163 3.47 -8.59 24.99
CA ALA A 163 4.92 -8.81 24.98
C ALA A 163 5.73 -7.49 24.88
N PHE A 164 5.10 -6.41 24.42
CA PHE A 164 5.75 -5.10 24.35
C PHE A 164 5.31 -4.21 25.49
N ARG A 165 6.26 -3.79 26.32
CA ARG A 165 5.98 -2.89 27.45
C ARG A 165 5.21 -1.63 27.05
N ASN A 166 5.50 -1.05 25.89
CA ASN A 166 4.86 0.14 25.36
C ASN A 166 5.10 0.28 23.84
N GLU A 167 4.45 1.28 23.22
CA GLU A 167 4.58 1.61 21.79
C GLU A 167 6.03 1.95 21.34
N LYS A 168 6.87 2.43 22.26
CA LYS A 168 8.29 2.72 21.96
C LYS A 168 9.07 1.42 21.81
N ALA A 169 8.84 0.45 22.71
CA ALA A 169 9.43 -0.88 22.63
C ALA A 169 9.00 -1.59 21.34
N PHE A 170 7.71 -1.55 20.99
CA PHE A 170 7.18 -2.08 19.75
C PHE A 170 7.84 -1.45 18.52
N SER A 171 7.88 -0.12 18.45
CA SER A 171 8.51 0.60 17.32
C SER A 171 10.02 0.32 17.21
N SER A 172 10.70 0.09 18.32
CA SER A 172 12.12 -0.27 18.37
C SER A 172 12.34 -1.70 17.87
N TRP A 173 11.47 -2.65 18.25
CA TRP A 173 11.49 -4.02 17.74
C TRP A 173 11.31 -4.07 16.22
N LEU A 174 10.42 -3.25 15.67
CA LEU A 174 10.24 -3.10 14.23
C LEU A 174 11.45 -2.46 13.51
N GLY A 175 12.42 -1.92 14.24
CA GLY A 175 13.53 -1.17 13.64
C GLY A 175 13.11 0.16 13.00
N LEU A 176 11.99 0.74 13.45
CA LEU A 176 11.49 2.03 12.97
C LEU A 176 11.89 3.20 13.90
N ALA A 177 12.29 2.91 15.14
CA ALA A 177 12.77 3.91 16.07
C ALA A 177 14.21 4.35 15.75
N PRO A 178 14.57 5.63 15.98
CA PRO A 178 15.94 6.09 15.86
C PRO A 178 16.86 5.36 16.84
N ASN A 179 17.99 4.83 16.34
CA ASN A 179 19.04 4.25 17.16
C ASN A 179 20.13 5.31 17.36
N HIS A 180 20.02 6.07 18.44
CA HIS A 180 20.96 7.16 18.71
C HIS A 180 22.32 6.61 19.12
N LYS A 181 23.36 6.92 18.34
CA LYS A 181 24.76 6.74 18.74
C LYS A 181 25.24 8.05 19.34
N ILE A 182 25.54 8.04 20.63
CA ILE A 182 25.98 9.21 21.40
C ILE A 182 27.46 9.01 21.75
N THR A 183 28.30 10.05 21.56
CA THR A 183 29.69 10.08 21.97
C THR A 183 30.00 11.47 22.51
N GLY A 184 30.53 11.56 23.72
CA GLY A 184 30.83 12.86 24.37
C GLY A 184 29.59 13.75 24.50
N GLY A 185 28.42 13.19 24.86
CA GLY A 185 27.14 13.92 24.96
C GLY A 185 26.51 14.36 23.63
N LYS A 186 27.18 14.16 22.48
CA LYS A 186 26.69 14.56 21.16
C LYS A 186 26.17 13.36 20.37
N ILE A 187 25.00 13.52 19.73
CA ILE A 187 24.39 12.50 18.86
C ILE A 187 25.15 12.45 17.55
N LYS A 188 25.95 11.39 17.31
CA LYS A 188 26.66 11.14 16.03
C LYS A 188 25.77 10.55 14.95
N SER A 189 24.78 9.75 15.31
CA SER A 189 23.87 9.12 14.33
C SER A 189 22.47 8.94 14.90
N ARG A 190 21.47 9.13 14.04
CA ARG A 190 20.05 8.85 14.31
C ARG A 190 19.48 7.79 13.36
N LYS A 191 20.34 7.00 12.70
CA LYS A 191 19.89 5.96 11.78
C LYS A 191 19.09 4.91 12.53
N THR A 192 18.05 4.37 11.90
CA THR A 192 17.31 3.20 12.40
C THR A 192 18.18 1.95 12.32
N ARG A 193 17.86 0.91 13.09
CA ARG A 193 18.55 -0.38 12.98
C ARG A 193 18.25 -0.99 11.60
N PRO A 194 19.24 -1.59 10.92
CA PRO A 194 18.99 -2.41 9.76
C PRO A 194 18.16 -3.64 10.16
N GLY A 195 17.25 -4.07 9.31
CA GLY A 195 16.44 -5.25 9.58
C GLY A 195 15.42 -5.51 8.46
N ALA A 196 15.06 -6.77 8.27
CA ALA A 196 14.12 -7.25 7.26
C ALA A 196 12.73 -7.56 7.84
N ASN A 197 12.27 -6.80 8.84
CA ASN A 197 10.96 -7.02 9.45
C ASN A 197 9.84 -6.71 8.44
N ARG A 198 8.97 -7.69 8.20
CA ARG A 198 7.87 -7.61 7.20
C ARG A 198 6.85 -6.53 7.55
N ILE A 199 6.49 -6.38 8.84
CA ILE A 199 5.59 -5.32 9.29
C ILE A 199 6.22 -3.95 9.03
N ALA A 200 7.50 -3.76 9.35
CA ALA A 200 8.19 -2.50 9.11
C ALA A 200 8.23 -2.14 7.62
N THR A 201 8.43 -3.12 6.74
CA THR A 201 8.38 -2.94 5.29
C THR A 201 6.97 -2.55 4.83
N ALA A 202 5.94 -3.27 5.28
CA ALA A 202 4.54 -2.95 4.97
C ALA A 202 4.16 -1.54 5.45
N LEU A 203 4.56 -1.15 6.66
CA LEU A 203 4.31 0.19 7.18
C LEU A 203 5.08 1.30 6.43
N ARG A 204 6.30 1.03 5.92
CA ARG A 204 7.01 1.98 5.04
C ARG A 204 6.30 2.15 3.70
N MET A 205 5.77 1.06 3.13
CA MET A 205 4.96 1.14 1.90
C MET A 205 3.66 1.91 2.12
N ALA A 206 2.97 1.65 3.23
CA ALA A 206 1.80 2.42 3.65
C ALA A 206 2.13 3.91 3.83
N ALA A 207 3.23 4.23 4.51
CA ALA A 207 3.70 5.60 4.69
C ALA A 207 4.04 6.30 3.37
N ALA A 208 4.63 5.59 2.41
CA ALA A 208 4.92 6.13 1.08
C ALA A 208 3.63 6.45 0.31
N SER A 209 2.59 5.62 0.41
CA SER A 209 1.28 5.89 -0.20
C SER A 209 0.59 7.10 0.42
N LEU A 210 0.70 7.28 1.74
CA LEU A 210 0.13 8.41 2.47
C LEU A 210 0.65 9.78 2.01
N LEU A 211 1.87 9.86 1.48
CA LEU A 211 2.41 11.11 0.94
C LEU A 211 1.57 11.68 -0.23
N ARG A 212 0.73 10.85 -0.87
CA ARG A 212 -0.14 11.23 -1.99
C ARG A 212 -1.59 11.47 -1.56
N THR A 213 -1.93 11.27 -0.28
CA THR A 213 -3.31 11.38 0.20
C THR A 213 -3.57 12.72 0.88
N PRO A 214 -4.81 13.25 0.86
CA PRO A 214 -5.18 14.50 1.54
C PRO A 214 -5.44 14.31 3.04
N THR A 215 -4.97 13.22 3.65
CA THR A 215 -5.17 12.94 5.07
C THR A 215 -4.20 13.71 5.97
N ALA A 216 -4.50 13.81 7.27
CA ALA A 216 -3.65 14.46 8.27
C ALA A 216 -2.24 13.84 8.34
N LEU A 217 -2.16 12.50 8.28
CA LEU A 217 -0.88 11.78 8.21
C LEU A 217 -0.13 12.07 6.91
N GLY A 218 -0.86 12.17 5.79
CA GLY A 218 -0.29 12.55 4.50
C GLY A 218 0.27 13.98 4.52
N ALA A 219 -0.47 14.93 5.09
CA ALA A 219 -0.02 16.31 5.26
C ALA A 219 1.23 16.41 6.17
N LEU A 220 1.27 15.66 7.27
CA LEU A 220 2.45 15.54 8.13
C LEU A 220 3.65 14.99 7.34
N GLY A 221 3.43 13.92 6.56
CA GLY A 221 4.47 13.29 5.74
C GLY A 221 5.06 14.24 4.70
N ARG A 222 4.22 15.00 4.00
CA ARG A 222 4.67 16.01 3.01
C ARG A 222 5.51 17.11 3.67
N ARG A 223 5.11 17.61 4.85
CA ARG A 223 5.91 18.59 5.62
C ARG A 223 7.25 18.02 6.06
N MET A 224 7.27 16.77 6.50
CA MET A 224 8.53 16.12 6.87
C MET A 224 9.41 15.90 5.64
N ARG A 225 8.83 15.52 4.51
CA ARG A 225 9.57 15.31 3.25
C ARG A 225 10.29 16.59 2.80
N SER A 226 9.65 17.75 2.87
CA SER A 226 10.29 19.04 2.51
C SER A 226 11.48 19.40 3.42
N ARG A 227 11.47 18.93 4.68
CA ARG A 227 12.52 19.25 5.67
C ARG A 227 13.69 18.26 5.70
N VAL A 228 13.42 16.97 5.53
CA VAL A 228 14.41 15.91 5.79
C VAL A 228 14.57 14.91 4.63
N GLY A 229 13.85 15.10 3.53
CA GLY A 229 13.85 14.23 2.36
C GLY A 229 12.91 13.02 2.50
N SER A 230 12.60 12.39 1.35
CA SER A 230 11.61 11.30 1.26
C SER A 230 11.93 10.08 2.13
N PRO A 231 13.14 9.51 2.14
CA PRO A 231 13.42 8.28 2.89
C PRO A 231 13.24 8.45 4.39
N LYS A 232 13.67 9.60 4.93
CA LYS A 232 13.55 9.91 6.36
C LYS A 232 12.09 10.20 6.74
N ALA A 233 11.36 10.91 5.88
CA ALA A 233 9.94 11.21 6.10
C ALA A 233 9.10 9.91 6.09
N ILE A 234 9.31 9.02 5.13
CA ILE A 234 8.63 7.72 5.05
C ILE A 234 8.90 6.91 6.33
N THR A 235 10.14 6.84 6.79
CA THR A 235 10.48 6.12 8.04
C THR A 235 9.81 6.73 9.25
N ALA A 236 9.73 8.05 9.34
CA ALA A 236 9.08 8.73 10.47
C ALA A 236 7.56 8.54 10.48
N ILE A 237 6.91 8.55 9.30
CA ILE A 237 5.48 8.23 9.20
C ILE A 237 5.23 6.75 9.51
N ALA A 238 6.07 5.82 9.01
CA ALA A 238 5.97 4.41 9.35
C ALA A 238 6.12 4.17 10.87
N HIS A 239 7.03 4.88 11.53
CA HIS A 239 7.15 4.86 12.99
C HIS A 239 5.87 5.37 13.70
N LYS A 240 5.24 6.43 13.17
CA LYS A 240 3.97 6.93 13.72
C LYS A 240 2.84 5.91 13.49
N LEU A 241 2.74 5.31 12.30
CA LEU A 241 1.79 4.23 12.02
C LEU A 241 1.96 3.05 12.98
N ALA A 242 3.20 2.62 13.23
CA ALA A 242 3.48 1.55 14.18
C ALA A 242 2.92 1.86 15.58
N LYS A 243 3.07 3.09 16.06
CA LYS A 243 2.51 3.51 17.35
C LYS A 243 0.98 3.50 17.35
N ILE A 244 0.34 3.95 16.28
CA ILE A 244 -1.12 3.95 16.17
C ILE A 244 -1.63 2.50 16.13
N VAL A 245 -1.00 1.61 15.35
CA VAL A 245 -1.33 0.18 15.31
C VAL A 245 -1.21 -0.44 16.73
N TYR A 246 -0.11 -0.19 17.44
CA TYR A 246 0.07 -0.70 18.80
C TYR A 246 -1.05 -0.20 19.73
N ARG A 247 -1.36 1.09 19.69
CA ARG A 247 -2.41 1.68 20.52
C ARG A 247 -3.79 1.12 20.21
N MET A 248 -4.09 0.93 18.92
CA MET A 248 -5.36 0.37 18.48
C MET A 248 -5.52 -1.08 18.95
N LEU A 249 -4.49 -1.91 18.83
CA LEU A 249 -4.51 -3.29 19.31
C LEU A 249 -4.58 -3.39 20.84
N LYS A 250 -3.98 -2.45 21.56
CA LYS A 250 -3.92 -2.48 23.03
C LYS A 250 -5.11 -1.81 23.72
N TYR A 251 -5.59 -0.70 23.19
CA TYR A 251 -6.58 0.17 23.85
C TYR A 251 -7.89 0.31 23.07
N GLY A 252 -7.97 -0.23 21.84
CA GLY A 252 -9.16 -0.16 20.99
C GLY A 252 -9.22 1.05 20.06
N GLU A 253 -10.26 1.09 19.24
CA GLU A 253 -10.47 2.13 18.21
C GLU A 253 -10.83 3.49 18.81
N ASP A 254 -11.68 3.50 19.83
CA ASP A 254 -12.16 4.74 20.45
C ASP A 254 -11.02 5.57 21.02
N TYR A 255 -10.04 4.91 21.66
CA TYR A 255 -8.84 5.58 22.17
C TYR A 255 -8.01 6.24 21.05
N VAL A 256 -7.91 5.59 19.89
CA VAL A 256 -7.15 6.13 18.75
C VAL A 256 -7.91 7.27 18.09
N ARG A 257 -9.24 7.16 17.97
CA ARG A 257 -10.12 8.19 17.41
C ARG A 257 -10.05 9.48 18.24
N GLN A 258 -10.27 9.38 19.54
CA GLN A 258 -10.16 10.51 20.47
C GLN A 258 -8.78 11.18 20.42
N GLY A 259 -7.72 10.39 20.41
CA GLY A 259 -6.36 10.94 20.32
C GLY A 259 -6.05 11.61 18.97
N ALA A 260 -6.73 11.23 17.87
CA ALA A 260 -6.61 11.90 16.58
C ALA A 260 -7.33 13.26 16.57
N GLU A 261 -8.53 13.31 17.12
CA GLU A 261 -9.33 14.54 17.26
C GLU A 261 -8.62 15.58 18.13
N ASP A 262 -8.11 15.17 19.31
CA ASP A 262 -7.32 16.03 20.19
C ASP A 262 -6.07 16.57 19.49
N TYR A 263 -5.38 15.72 18.71
CA TYR A 263 -4.21 16.16 17.97
C TYR A 263 -4.55 17.17 16.88
N GLU A 264 -5.66 16.98 16.15
CA GLU A 264 -6.09 17.90 15.10
C GLU A 264 -6.52 19.25 15.70
N ALA A 265 -7.25 19.25 16.81
CA ALA A 265 -7.63 20.46 17.53
C ALA A 265 -6.39 21.27 17.98
N GLN A 266 -5.44 20.63 18.66
CA GLN A 266 -4.17 21.25 19.07
C GLN A 266 -3.33 21.74 17.89
N TYR A 267 -3.34 20.97 16.77
CA TYR A 267 -2.62 21.38 15.56
C TYR A 267 -3.24 22.61 14.93
N ARG A 268 -4.58 22.66 14.82
CA ARG A 268 -5.31 23.82 14.30
C ARG A 268 -5.02 25.08 15.13
N GLU A 269 -5.04 24.97 16.43
CA GLU A 269 -4.72 26.06 17.36
C GLU A 269 -3.30 26.60 17.16
N ARG A 270 -2.29 25.71 17.16
CA ARG A 270 -0.88 26.10 16.91
C ARG A 270 -0.71 26.77 15.54
N ARG A 271 -1.43 26.32 14.53
CA ARG A 271 -1.38 26.91 13.18
C ARG A 271 -2.00 28.31 13.15
N LEU A 272 -3.11 28.51 13.86
CA LEU A 272 -3.74 29.81 13.98
C LEU A 272 -2.82 30.81 14.75
N GLU A 273 -2.18 30.36 15.82
CA GLU A 273 -1.19 31.20 16.52
C GLU A 273 0.00 31.58 15.60
N ALA A 274 0.55 30.61 14.85
CA ALA A 274 1.65 30.89 13.92
C ALA A 274 1.23 31.89 12.84
N LEU A 275 0.01 31.75 12.29
CA LEU A 275 -0.55 32.70 11.32
C LEU A 275 -0.75 34.09 11.91
N ARG A 276 -1.27 34.19 13.15
CA ARG A 276 -1.43 35.48 13.86
C ARG A 276 -0.10 36.16 14.01
N ARG A 277 0.93 35.46 14.50
CA ARG A 277 2.28 36.00 14.65
C ARG A 277 2.86 36.51 13.33
N THR A 278 2.67 35.72 12.24
CA THR A 278 3.15 36.13 10.91
C THR A 278 2.38 37.36 10.39
N ALA A 279 1.05 37.37 10.52
CA ALA A 279 0.23 38.52 10.13
C ALA A 279 0.64 39.80 10.89
N THR A 280 0.82 39.73 12.21
CA THR A 280 1.27 40.85 13.04
C THR A 280 2.65 41.35 12.63
N ALA A 281 3.60 40.43 12.34
CA ALA A 281 4.94 40.78 11.86
C ALA A 281 4.95 41.50 10.53
N LEU A 282 3.93 41.25 9.67
CA LEU A 282 3.73 41.90 8.37
C LEU A 282 2.80 43.11 8.43
N GLY A 283 2.34 43.54 9.65
CA GLY A 283 1.42 44.67 9.81
C GLY A 283 -0.06 44.36 9.53
N TYR A 284 -0.43 43.06 9.43
CA TYR A 284 -1.81 42.62 9.16
C TYR A 284 -2.47 42.05 10.42
N ARG A 285 -3.81 42.15 10.49
CA ARG A 285 -4.63 41.50 11.51
C ARG A 285 -5.40 40.33 10.90
N LEU A 286 -5.34 39.17 11.55
CA LEU A 286 -6.07 37.97 11.12
C LEU A 286 -7.46 37.98 11.77
N GLU A 287 -8.52 38.04 10.96
CA GLU A 287 -9.90 37.99 11.43
C GLU A 287 -10.59 36.73 10.93
N PRO A 288 -11.46 36.06 11.71
CA PRO A 288 -12.24 34.93 11.26
C PRO A 288 -13.23 35.37 10.18
N GLN A 289 -13.31 34.60 9.08
CA GLN A 289 -14.42 34.76 8.15
C GLN A 289 -15.72 34.26 8.82
N ALA A 290 -16.81 35.02 8.68
CA ALA A 290 -18.13 34.54 9.07
C ALA A 290 -18.44 33.24 8.32
N ALA A 291 -18.95 32.24 9.04
CA ALA A 291 -19.38 30.99 8.41
C ALA A 291 -20.49 31.29 7.38
N PRO A 292 -20.43 30.66 6.18
CA PRO A 292 -21.49 30.81 5.17
C PRO A 292 -22.82 30.28 5.64
#